data_7ca6b97adb0465420d2030ea828af4b9
#
_entry.id   7ca6b97adb0465420d2030ea828af4b9
#
_cell.length_a   1.000
_cell.length_b   1.000
_cell.length_c   1.000
_cell.angle_alpha   90.00
_cell.angle_beta   90.00
_cell.angle_gamma   90.00
#
_symmetry.space_group_name_H-M   'P 1'
#
loop_
_entity.id
_entity.type
_entity.pdbx_description
1 polymer ?
#
loop_
_entity_poly.entity_id
_entity_poly.type
_entity_poly.pdbx_seq_one_letter_code
_entity_poly.pdbx_strand_id
1 'polypeptide(L)'
;LMARPFKISFGEEVVSVPSVFDGQVELLFGVFASGRELEVRAQMPKSLRMLDSECTYVYCEGDVLRLPEAQRGIVRVLLSAQAGPGAPAAFRFDAQQSTRVIPDLLPALERAGTVTLDGALAERIIRRELKVRAYFDRENNLVLCRVAFLYGDTEIDPFAPQAAPVEGDERI
;
A
#
# COMPACT_ATOMS: atom_id res chain seq x y z
N LEU A 1 37.00 -16.74 -5.97
CA LEU A 1 36.41 -17.52 -4.86
C LEU A 1 34.93 -17.70 -5.18
N MET A 2 34.52 -18.90 -5.61
CA MET A 2 33.08 -19.22 -5.74
C MET A 2 32.50 -19.30 -4.34
N ALA A 3 31.49 -18.47 -4.06
CA ALA A 3 30.76 -18.55 -2.81
C ALA A 3 30.13 -19.95 -2.70
N ARG A 4 30.33 -20.63 -1.57
CA ARG A 4 29.68 -21.94 -1.35
C ARG A 4 28.18 -21.69 -1.21
N PRO A 5 27.34 -22.45 -1.93
CA PRO A 5 25.89 -22.35 -1.75
C PRO A 5 25.53 -22.72 -0.30
N PHE A 6 24.62 -21.98 0.31
CA PHE A 6 24.08 -22.35 1.60
C PHE A 6 22.78 -23.13 1.44
N LYS A 7 22.45 -23.95 2.44
CA LYS A 7 21.26 -24.80 2.44
C LYS A 7 20.22 -24.22 3.39
N ILE A 8 18.98 -24.18 2.91
CA ILE A 8 17.83 -23.75 3.70
C ILE A 8 16.89 -24.94 3.81
N SER A 9 16.38 -25.22 5.01
CA SER A 9 15.43 -26.31 5.25
C SER A 9 14.03 -25.76 5.52
N PHE A 10 13.04 -26.29 4.82
CA PHE A 10 11.62 -26.03 5.04
C PHE A 10 10.96 -27.36 5.43
N GLY A 11 10.95 -27.68 6.73
CA GLY A 11 10.60 -29.01 7.18
C GLY A 11 11.56 -30.07 6.65
N GLU A 12 11.08 -31.04 5.86
CA GLU A 12 11.90 -32.09 5.23
C GLU A 12 12.55 -31.64 3.90
N GLU A 13 12.10 -30.56 3.31
CA GLU A 13 12.65 -30.00 2.07
C GLU A 13 13.93 -29.22 2.34
N VAL A 14 15.02 -29.57 1.63
CA VAL A 14 16.30 -28.87 1.70
C VAL A 14 16.61 -28.23 0.36
N VAL A 15 16.69 -26.92 0.32
CA VAL A 15 16.99 -26.13 -0.88
C VAL A 15 18.41 -25.58 -0.81
N SER A 16 19.16 -25.70 -1.91
CA SER A 16 20.49 -25.12 -2.06
C SER A 16 20.37 -23.76 -2.71
N VAL A 17 20.83 -22.71 -2.05
CA VAL A 17 20.73 -21.33 -2.51
C VAL A 17 22.11 -20.78 -2.82
N PRO A 18 22.34 -20.27 -4.05
CA PRO A 18 23.67 -19.82 -4.47
C PRO A 18 24.10 -18.52 -3.81
N SER A 19 23.17 -17.60 -3.58
CA SER A 19 23.45 -16.26 -3.02
C SER A 19 22.18 -15.57 -2.51
N VAL A 20 22.38 -14.45 -1.81
CA VAL A 20 21.32 -13.54 -1.40
C VAL A 20 21.38 -12.33 -2.31
N PHE A 21 20.24 -11.91 -2.82
CA PHE A 21 20.10 -10.74 -3.67
C PHE A 21 19.22 -9.68 -3.02
N ASP A 22 19.53 -8.41 -3.23
CA ASP A 22 18.57 -7.33 -2.98
C ASP A 22 17.52 -7.39 -4.09
N GLY A 23 16.25 -7.55 -3.73
CA GLY A 23 15.20 -7.72 -4.72
C GLY A 23 13.80 -7.47 -4.16
N GLN A 24 12.84 -7.42 -5.06
CA GLN A 24 11.44 -7.27 -4.75
C GLN A 24 10.68 -8.53 -5.15
N VAL A 25 9.63 -8.83 -4.39
CA VAL A 25 8.67 -9.87 -4.74
C VAL A 25 7.55 -9.22 -5.55
N GLU A 26 7.14 -9.88 -6.63
CA GLU A 26 5.97 -9.45 -7.38
C GLU A 26 4.71 -9.66 -6.55
N LEU A 27 4.10 -8.55 -6.14
CA LEU A 27 2.83 -8.51 -5.41
C LEU A 27 1.77 -7.85 -6.28
N LEU A 28 0.64 -8.53 -6.45
CA LEU A 28 -0.50 -8.02 -7.20
C LEU A 28 -1.67 -7.83 -6.24
N PHE A 29 -2.22 -6.62 -6.22
CA PHE A 29 -3.35 -6.26 -5.38
C PHE A 29 -4.54 -5.89 -6.23
N GLY A 30 -5.70 -6.52 -5.97
CA GLY A 30 -6.99 -6.10 -6.50
C GLY A 30 -7.81 -5.45 -5.38
N VAL A 31 -8.31 -4.25 -5.61
CA VAL A 31 -9.19 -3.54 -4.67
C VAL A 31 -10.57 -3.43 -5.30
N PHE A 32 -11.56 -4.00 -4.62
CA PHE A 32 -12.93 -4.12 -5.10
C PHE A 32 -13.88 -3.42 -4.14
N ALA A 33 -14.86 -2.70 -4.69
CA ALA A 33 -15.95 -2.13 -3.90
C ALA A 33 -17.22 -2.97 -4.05
N SER A 34 -17.87 -3.27 -2.93
CA SER A 34 -19.17 -3.92 -2.90
C SER A 34 -20.11 -3.12 -1.98
N GLY A 35 -20.89 -2.22 -2.57
CA GLY A 35 -21.68 -1.27 -1.79
C GLY A 35 -20.80 -0.32 -0.97
N ARG A 36 -20.86 -0.46 0.37
CA ARG A 36 -20.06 0.33 1.31
C ARG A 36 -18.82 -0.41 1.83
N GLU A 37 -18.64 -1.65 1.43
CA GLU A 37 -17.52 -2.49 1.85
C GLU A 37 -16.40 -2.44 0.81
N LEU A 38 -15.16 -2.63 1.25
CA LEU A 38 -13.99 -2.83 0.40
C LEU A 38 -13.41 -4.22 0.63
N GLU A 39 -13.00 -4.86 -0.44
CA GLU A 39 -12.24 -6.10 -0.41
C GLU A 39 -10.89 -5.89 -1.10
N VAL A 40 -9.81 -6.17 -0.39
CA VAL A 40 -8.45 -6.18 -0.94
C VAL A 40 -8.02 -7.63 -1.10
N ARG A 41 -7.74 -8.04 -2.32
CA ARG A 41 -7.19 -9.37 -2.65
C ARG A 41 -5.74 -9.22 -3.04
N ALA A 42 -4.88 -10.04 -2.47
CA ALA A 42 -3.47 -10.06 -2.78
C ALA A 42 -3.06 -11.40 -3.38
N GLN A 43 -2.30 -11.34 -4.46
CA GLN A 43 -1.63 -12.49 -5.05
C GLN A 43 -0.12 -12.33 -4.87
N MET A 44 0.55 -13.44 -4.57
CA MET A 44 1.99 -13.52 -4.39
C MET A 44 2.51 -14.84 -4.96
N PRO A 45 3.81 -14.96 -5.24
CA PRO A 45 4.40 -16.19 -5.74
C PRO A 45 4.12 -17.36 -4.79
N LYS A 46 3.76 -18.53 -5.36
CA LYS A 46 3.43 -19.74 -4.57
C LYS A 46 4.60 -20.27 -3.76
N SER A 47 5.82 -20.05 -4.24
CA SER A 47 7.06 -20.46 -3.60
C SER A 47 7.52 -19.54 -2.48
N LEU A 48 6.86 -18.39 -2.29
CA LEU A 48 7.26 -17.39 -1.30
C LEU A 48 7.19 -17.96 0.12
N ARG A 49 8.32 -17.88 0.83
CA ARG A 49 8.48 -18.33 2.22
C ARG A 49 9.27 -17.31 3.01
N MET A 50 8.83 -17.07 4.22
CA MET A 50 9.52 -16.22 5.19
C MET A 50 10.73 -16.97 5.77
N LEU A 51 11.89 -16.33 5.85
CA LEU A 51 13.11 -16.89 6.44
C LEU A 51 13.43 -16.30 7.82
N ASP A 52 12.88 -15.13 8.13
CA ASP A 52 12.99 -14.51 9.44
C ASP A 52 11.66 -13.83 9.84
N SER A 53 11.46 -13.56 11.13
CA SER A 53 10.23 -13.00 11.68
C SER A 53 9.89 -11.58 11.17
N GLU A 54 10.89 -10.85 10.70
CA GLU A 54 10.75 -9.49 10.20
C GLU A 54 10.53 -9.43 8.68
N CYS A 55 10.52 -10.57 8.00
CA CYS A 55 10.50 -10.65 6.53
C CYS A 55 11.61 -9.86 5.84
N THR A 56 12.76 -9.73 6.49
CA THR A 56 13.92 -9.10 5.87
C THR A 56 14.44 -9.97 4.73
N TYR A 57 14.43 -11.28 4.95
CA TYR A 57 14.81 -12.27 3.96
C TYR A 57 13.64 -13.20 3.67
N VAL A 58 13.43 -13.47 2.39
CA VAL A 58 12.43 -14.43 1.90
C VAL A 58 13.06 -15.36 0.89
N TYR A 59 12.55 -16.59 0.84
CA TYR A 59 12.81 -17.50 -0.26
C TYR A 59 11.71 -17.35 -1.31
N CYS A 60 12.08 -17.19 -2.57
CA CYS A 60 11.15 -17.05 -3.68
C CYS A 60 11.77 -17.62 -4.95
N GLU A 61 11.09 -18.56 -5.60
CA GLU A 61 11.45 -19.11 -6.93
C GLU A 61 12.90 -19.63 -7.07
N GLY A 62 13.48 -20.15 -6.01
CA GLY A 62 14.85 -20.68 -6.02
C GLY A 62 15.90 -19.76 -5.43
N ASP A 63 15.55 -18.50 -5.19
CA ASP A 63 16.47 -17.47 -4.68
C ASP A 63 16.11 -17.00 -3.27
N VAL A 64 17.09 -16.48 -2.56
CA VAL A 64 16.89 -15.72 -1.33
C VAL A 64 16.98 -14.23 -1.64
N LEU A 65 15.88 -13.53 -1.37
CA LEU A 65 15.76 -12.10 -1.59
C LEU A 65 15.79 -11.36 -0.26
N ARG A 66 16.55 -10.30 -0.22
CA ARG A 66 16.45 -9.27 0.82
C ARG A 66 15.42 -8.24 0.39
N LEU A 67 14.28 -8.20 1.09
CA LEU A 67 13.18 -7.31 0.74
C LEU A 67 13.45 -5.86 1.13
N PRO A 68 12.99 -4.89 0.30
CA PRO A 68 12.93 -3.49 0.69
C PRO A 68 11.94 -3.28 1.83
N GLU A 69 12.17 -2.27 2.64
CA GLU A 69 11.35 -1.95 3.82
C GLU A 69 9.85 -1.83 3.48
N ALA A 70 9.53 -1.23 2.34
CA ALA A 70 8.15 -1.06 1.88
C ALA A 70 7.39 -2.38 1.70
N GLN A 71 8.08 -3.48 1.41
CA GLN A 71 7.44 -4.79 1.22
C GLN A 71 7.38 -5.64 2.49
N ARG A 72 8.33 -5.50 3.42
CA ARG A 72 8.47 -6.41 4.59
C ARG A 72 7.20 -6.55 5.40
N GLY A 73 6.63 -5.43 5.84
CA GLY A 73 5.40 -5.43 6.64
C GLY A 73 4.22 -6.04 5.91
N ILE A 74 4.04 -5.72 4.64
CA ILE A 74 2.95 -6.23 3.80
C ILE A 74 3.12 -7.73 3.57
N VAL A 75 4.30 -8.19 3.15
CA VAL A 75 4.58 -9.61 2.93
C VAL A 75 4.35 -10.43 4.20
N ARG A 76 4.77 -9.93 5.36
CA ARG A 76 4.53 -10.59 6.65
C ARG A 76 3.04 -10.78 6.92
N VAL A 77 2.24 -9.73 6.74
CA VAL A 77 0.78 -9.79 6.93
C VAL A 77 0.14 -10.76 5.94
N LEU A 78 0.53 -10.71 4.67
CA LEU A 78 0.00 -11.58 3.63
C LEU A 78 0.30 -13.06 3.91
N LEU A 79 1.55 -13.40 4.26
CA LEU A 79 1.94 -14.77 4.59
C LEU A 79 1.23 -15.29 5.84
N SER A 80 0.98 -14.42 6.83
CA SER A 80 0.23 -14.78 8.04
C SER A 80 -1.26 -14.99 7.79
N ALA A 81 -1.82 -14.33 6.78
CA ALA A 81 -3.24 -14.39 6.45
C ALA A 81 -3.60 -15.49 5.44
N GLN A 82 -2.59 -16.13 4.82
CA GLN A 82 -2.84 -17.21 3.86
C GLN A 82 -3.44 -18.45 4.53
N ALA A 83 -4.52 -18.97 3.95
CA ALA A 83 -5.11 -20.25 4.37
C ALA A 83 -4.26 -21.48 3.98
N GLY A 84 -3.24 -21.29 3.13
CA GLY A 84 -2.31 -22.32 2.67
C GLY A 84 -1.37 -21.77 1.59
N PRO A 85 -0.31 -22.53 1.24
CA PRO A 85 0.69 -22.10 0.25
C PRO A 85 0.06 -21.75 -1.10
N GLY A 86 0.25 -20.51 -1.53
CA GLY A 86 -0.25 -19.99 -2.80
C GLY A 86 -1.75 -19.67 -2.84
N ALA A 87 -2.46 -19.77 -1.71
CA ALA A 87 -3.82 -19.24 -1.62
C ALA A 87 -3.78 -17.69 -1.63
N PRO A 88 -4.72 -17.02 -2.34
CA PRO A 88 -4.81 -15.58 -2.29
C PRO A 88 -5.19 -15.14 -0.86
N ALA A 89 -4.55 -14.09 -0.37
CA ALA A 89 -4.99 -13.42 0.85
C ALA A 89 -6.09 -12.43 0.50
N ALA A 90 -7.17 -12.42 1.27
CA ALA A 90 -8.27 -11.50 1.10
C ALA A 90 -8.61 -10.81 2.44
N PHE A 91 -8.77 -9.50 2.38
CA PHE A 91 -9.10 -8.67 3.53
C PHE A 91 -10.37 -7.89 3.22
N ARG A 92 -11.32 -7.90 4.14
CA ARG A 92 -12.58 -7.16 4.01
C ARG A 92 -12.62 -6.04 5.04
N PHE A 93 -13.07 -4.90 4.58
CA PHE A 93 -13.20 -3.68 5.36
C PHE A 93 -14.65 -3.21 5.29
N ASP A 94 -15.25 -2.96 6.43
CA ASP A 94 -16.59 -2.41 6.50
C ASP A 94 -16.64 -0.93 6.05
N ALA A 95 -17.84 -0.35 6.01
CA ALA A 95 -18.04 1.03 5.56
C ALA A 95 -17.23 2.05 6.39
N GLN A 96 -17.08 1.82 7.69
CA GLN A 96 -16.35 2.73 8.56
C GLN A 96 -14.83 2.63 8.36
N GLN A 97 -14.33 1.42 8.18
CA GLN A 97 -12.93 1.15 7.89
C GLN A 97 -12.55 1.59 6.48
N SER A 98 -13.44 1.43 5.50
CA SER A 98 -13.23 1.77 4.08
C SER A 98 -12.82 3.23 3.88
N THR A 99 -13.33 4.16 4.68
CA THR A 99 -12.97 5.58 4.61
C THR A 99 -11.50 5.86 4.93
N ARG A 100 -10.85 4.97 5.71
CA ARG A 100 -9.44 5.06 6.07
C ARG A 100 -8.54 4.21 5.17
N VAL A 101 -9.07 3.12 4.63
CA VAL A 101 -8.31 2.19 3.78
C VAL A 101 -7.76 2.88 2.54
N ILE A 102 -8.58 3.71 1.88
CA ILE A 102 -8.16 4.38 0.65
C ILE A 102 -6.99 5.35 0.90
N PRO A 103 -7.07 6.32 1.84
CA PRO A 103 -5.98 7.27 2.05
C PRO A 103 -4.74 6.64 2.70
N ASP A 104 -4.90 5.65 3.57
CA ASP A 104 -3.81 5.14 4.39
C ASP A 104 -3.17 3.88 3.80
N LEU A 105 -3.99 2.91 3.37
CA LEU A 105 -3.52 1.60 2.91
C LEU A 105 -3.13 1.62 1.42
N LEU A 106 -3.94 2.26 0.56
CA LEU A 106 -3.69 2.25 -0.89
C LEU A 106 -2.29 2.75 -1.27
N PRO A 107 -1.77 3.87 -0.73
CA PRO A 107 -0.40 4.31 -1.02
C PRO A 107 0.68 3.33 -0.52
N ALA A 108 0.40 2.56 0.54
CA ALA A 108 1.32 1.54 1.03
C ALA A 108 1.35 0.32 0.10
N LEU A 109 0.19 -0.11 -0.39
CA LEU A 109 0.10 -1.20 -1.38
C LEU A 109 0.80 -0.83 -2.70
N GLU A 110 0.63 0.41 -3.17
CA GLU A 110 1.27 0.92 -4.40
C GLU A 110 2.80 0.98 -4.30
N ARG A 111 3.33 1.25 -3.11
CA ARG A 111 4.78 1.18 -2.87
C ARG A 111 5.31 -0.24 -2.80
N ALA A 112 4.46 -1.20 -2.44
CA ALA A 112 4.86 -2.58 -2.26
C ALA A 112 4.66 -3.44 -3.53
N GLY A 113 3.75 -3.08 -4.41
CA GLY A 113 3.44 -3.86 -5.60
C GLY A 113 2.50 -3.16 -6.58
N THR A 114 1.95 -3.92 -7.50
CA THR A 114 1.00 -3.41 -8.51
C THR A 114 -0.42 -3.46 -7.96
N VAL A 115 -1.12 -2.32 -8.01
CA VAL A 115 -2.51 -2.21 -7.55
C VAL A 115 -3.44 -2.02 -8.74
N THR A 116 -4.48 -2.84 -8.79
CA THR A 116 -5.60 -2.72 -9.73
C THR A 116 -6.86 -2.37 -8.94
N LEU A 117 -7.50 -1.27 -9.33
CA LEU A 117 -8.78 -0.84 -8.75
C LEU A 117 -9.94 -1.37 -9.60
N ASP A 118 -11.00 -1.80 -8.96
CA ASP A 118 -12.27 -2.04 -9.62
C ASP A 118 -12.75 -0.77 -10.36
N GLY A 119 -13.37 -0.92 -11.54
CA GLY A 119 -13.77 0.19 -12.38
C GLY A 119 -14.60 1.26 -11.66
N ALA A 120 -15.60 0.82 -10.88
CA ALA A 120 -16.44 1.72 -10.08
C ALA A 120 -15.63 2.48 -9.00
N LEU A 121 -14.61 1.84 -8.44
CA LEU A 121 -13.73 2.44 -7.44
C LEU A 121 -12.72 3.39 -8.11
N ALA A 122 -12.18 3.01 -9.27
CA ALA A 122 -11.25 3.84 -10.04
C ALA A 122 -11.89 5.17 -10.48
N GLU A 123 -13.18 5.16 -10.84
CA GLU A 123 -13.93 6.37 -11.16
C GLU A 123 -14.17 7.28 -9.95
N ARG A 124 -14.27 6.70 -8.75
CA ARG A 124 -14.49 7.45 -7.49
C ARG A 124 -13.21 8.01 -6.91
N ILE A 125 -12.06 7.35 -7.14
CA ILE A 125 -10.75 7.82 -6.65
C ILE A 125 -10.17 8.83 -7.65
N ILE A 126 -10.46 10.08 -7.40
CA ILE A 126 -9.90 11.17 -8.21
C ILE A 126 -8.46 11.41 -7.73
N ARG A 127 -7.49 10.94 -8.50
CA ARG A 127 -6.07 11.25 -8.30
C ARG A 127 -5.74 12.60 -8.91
N ARG A 128 -5.88 13.67 -8.13
CA ARG A 128 -5.46 15.00 -8.56
C ARG A 128 -4.14 15.35 -7.87
N GLU A 129 -3.25 15.97 -8.63
CA GLU A 129 -2.02 16.50 -8.07
C GLU A 129 -2.35 17.59 -7.06
N LEU A 130 -1.86 17.41 -5.81
CA LEU A 130 -1.96 18.45 -4.79
C LEU A 130 -0.94 19.53 -5.09
N LYS A 131 -1.40 20.75 -5.31
CA LYS A 131 -0.54 21.95 -5.42
C LYS A 131 -0.73 22.80 -4.18
N VAL A 132 0.36 23.34 -3.66
CA VAL A 132 0.33 24.29 -2.56
C VAL A 132 0.53 25.69 -3.12
N ARG A 133 -0.35 26.60 -2.76
CA ARG A 133 -0.24 28.02 -3.13
C ARG A 133 -0.14 28.87 -1.86
N ALA A 134 0.83 29.76 -1.82
CA ALA A 134 0.99 30.73 -0.75
C ALA A 134 0.63 32.11 -1.29
N TYR A 135 -0.23 32.83 -0.58
CA TYR A 135 -0.61 34.19 -0.84
C TYR A 135 0.01 35.09 0.23
N PHE A 136 0.63 36.18 -0.19
CA PHE A 136 1.24 37.13 0.70
C PHE A 136 0.54 38.50 0.56
N ASP A 137 -0.04 38.98 1.64
CA ASP A 137 -0.62 40.29 1.74
C ASP A 137 0.11 41.14 2.77
N ARG A 138 0.07 42.46 2.59
CA ARG A 138 0.64 43.40 3.54
C ARG A 138 -0.46 44.27 4.17
N GLU A 139 -0.59 44.12 5.47
CA GLU A 139 -1.55 44.91 6.25
C GLU A 139 -0.87 45.52 7.47
N ASN A 140 -0.96 46.87 7.65
CA ASN A 140 -0.45 47.55 8.82
C ASN A 140 0.99 47.21 9.23
N ASN A 141 1.94 47.17 8.29
CA ASN A 141 3.33 46.73 8.47
C ASN A 141 3.54 45.25 8.82
N LEU A 142 2.49 44.46 8.76
CA LEU A 142 2.56 43.00 8.89
C LEU A 142 2.50 42.35 7.51
N VAL A 143 3.23 41.24 7.35
CA VAL A 143 3.07 40.38 6.18
C VAL A 143 2.20 39.20 6.61
N LEU A 144 1.02 39.12 6.00
CA LEU A 144 0.11 38.01 6.19
C LEU A 144 0.42 36.95 5.13
N CYS A 145 0.55 35.68 5.56
CA CYS A 145 0.71 34.54 4.67
C CYS A 145 -0.50 33.62 4.81
N ARG A 146 -1.22 33.44 3.70
CA ARG A 146 -2.30 32.45 3.60
C ARG A 146 -1.83 31.30 2.71
N VAL A 147 -1.97 30.08 3.19
CA VAL A 147 -1.67 28.86 2.43
C VAL A 147 -2.98 28.23 1.98
N ALA A 148 -3.05 27.82 0.74
CA ALA A 148 -4.18 27.09 0.19
C ALA A 148 -3.70 25.81 -0.52
N PHE A 149 -4.49 24.75 -0.43
CA PHE A 149 -4.31 23.53 -1.18
C PHE A 149 -5.21 23.52 -2.40
N LEU A 150 -4.62 23.27 -3.57
CA LEU A 150 -5.37 23.16 -4.81
C LEU A 150 -5.44 21.68 -5.24
N TYR A 151 -6.65 21.20 -5.41
CA TYR A 151 -6.95 19.89 -6.01
C TYR A 151 -7.61 20.13 -7.37
N GLY A 152 -6.81 20.11 -8.45
CA GLY A 152 -7.27 20.58 -9.76
C GLY A 152 -7.70 22.05 -9.69
N ASP A 153 -8.99 22.34 -9.93
CA ASP A 153 -9.55 23.70 -9.90
C ASP A 153 -10.18 24.09 -8.54
N THR A 154 -10.16 23.18 -7.58
CA THR A 154 -10.73 23.42 -6.24
C THR A 154 -9.66 23.89 -5.28
N GLU A 155 -9.86 25.07 -4.70
CA GLU A 155 -9.00 25.64 -3.65
C GLU A 155 -9.58 25.32 -2.26
N ILE A 156 -8.76 24.76 -1.38
CA ILE A 156 -9.13 24.40 -0.01
C ILE A 156 -8.22 25.18 0.95
N ASP A 157 -8.82 25.90 1.86
CA ASP A 157 -8.12 26.54 2.97
C ASP A 157 -7.93 25.48 4.09
N PRO A 158 -6.68 25.05 4.40
CA PRO A 158 -6.45 24.05 5.42
C PRO A 158 -6.77 24.53 6.86
N PHE A 159 -6.93 25.84 7.04
CA PHE A 159 -7.23 26.45 8.34
C PHE A 159 -8.69 26.90 8.46
N ALA A 160 -9.47 26.78 7.39
CA ALA A 160 -10.91 27.02 7.47
C ALA A 160 -11.54 25.99 8.43
N PRO A 161 -12.45 26.40 9.33
CA PRO A 161 -13.18 25.44 10.15
C PRO A 161 -13.89 24.47 9.21
N GLN A 162 -13.56 23.19 9.31
CA GLN A 162 -14.21 22.16 8.52
C GLN A 162 -15.71 22.23 8.83
N ALA A 163 -16.49 22.60 7.84
CA ALA A 163 -17.93 22.45 7.92
C ALA A 163 -18.19 20.96 8.22
N ALA A 164 -18.92 20.67 9.30
CA ALA A 164 -19.32 19.30 9.60
C ALA A 164 -19.89 18.67 8.32
N PRO A 165 -19.52 17.44 7.98
CA PRO A 165 -20.05 16.81 6.77
C PRO A 165 -21.56 16.87 6.85
N VAL A 166 -22.18 17.56 5.89
CA VAL A 166 -23.64 17.59 5.76
C VAL A 166 -24.03 16.14 5.41
N GLU A 167 -24.75 15.48 6.31
CA GLU A 167 -25.34 14.17 6.05
C GLU A 167 -26.18 14.29 4.76
N GLY A 168 -25.66 13.71 3.66
CA GLY A 168 -26.37 13.72 2.38
C GLY A 168 -25.57 14.10 1.14
N ASP A 169 -24.36 14.58 1.26
CA ASP A 169 -23.55 14.90 0.07
C ASP A 169 -22.69 13.68 -0.34
N GLU A 170 -23.22 12.90 -1.27
CA GLU A 170 -22.56 11.72 -1.88
C GLU A 170 -21.42 12.14 -2.83
N ARG A 171 -20.53 13.04 -2.44
CA ARG A 171 -19.40 13.44 -3.25
C ARG A 171 -18.13 13.51 -2.43
N ILE A 172 -17.56 12.34 -2.21
CA ILE A 172 -16.09 12.21 -2.11
C ILE A 172 -15.70 10.94 -2.85
#